data_2add98d1d07ddcc8c27cef72b54e1bd9
#
_entry.id   2add98d1d07ddcc8c27cef72b54e1bd9
#
_cell.length_a   1.000
_cell.length_b   1.000
_cell.length_c   1.000
_cell.angle_alpha   90.00
_cell.angle_beta   90.00
_cell.angle_gamma   90.00
#
_symmetry.space_group_name_H-M   'P 1'
#
loop_
_entity.id
_entity.type
_entity.pdbx_description
1 polymer ?
#
loop_
_entity_poly.entity_id
_entity_poly.type
_entity_poly.pdbx_seq_one_letter_code
_entity_poly.pdbx_strand_id
1 'polypeptide(L)'
;MINDELTLTVNDNKIIACRRGDNLFKVLCSAGYVFSGNCGGLGRCQRCLVDVKGAGTVKSCTYTITDNIQVTIVEDNMSVLASYKGAAESNNVYNGDGRDIGIAIDLGTTTIAIEQIDMSDGSVTDRCGFMNPQIEYGSDVISRIRTGSTEDGLAKLRSSVVTRISSELAGMGYAPADISRIIISGNTTMNAILERLLLDNLGHAPFEIRNPDSITVSGKDFFDDERFCSAEVTCLPNLSAFVGADALCGAVVCNIDRSDKYQLFADLGTNGELILAKQGIGYATSCACGPALSLIHI
;
A
#
# COMPACT_ATOMS: atom_id res chain seq x y z
N MET A 1 39.94 -4.62 9.83
CA MET A 1 38.50 -4.31 9.88
C MET A 1 37.99 -4.53 8.47
N ILE A 2 37.16 -5.54 8.27
CA ILE A 2 36.53 -5.81 6.96
C ILE A 2 35.49 -4.70 6.79
N ASN A 3 35.58 -3.95 5.68
CA ASN A 3 34.60 -2.91 5.38
C ASN A 3 33.28 -3.62 4.99
N ASP A 4 32.27 -3.58 5.85
CA ASP A 4 30.99 -4.24 5.63
C ASP A 4 30.08 -3.47 4.64
N GLU A 5 30.48 -2.26 4.25
CA GLU A 5 29.77 -1.46 3.27
C GLU A 5 30.08 -1.92 1.84
N LEU A 6 29.03 -2.26 1.13
CA LEU A 6 29.06 -2.72 -0.25
C LEU A 6 28.16 -1.83 -1.12
N THR A 7 28.32 -1.96 -2.43
CA THR A 7 27.49 -1.28 -3.43
C THR A 7 26.79 -2.29 -4.33
N LEU A 8 25.51 -2.03 -4.54
CA LEU A 8 24.67 -2.70 -5.51
C LEU A 8 24.38 -1.73 -6.67
N THR A 9 24.83 -2.07 -7.88
CA THR A 9 24.49 -1.29 -9.08
C THR A 9 23.35 -1.96 -9.81
N VAL A 10 22.26 -1.21 -10.06
CA VAL A 10 21.06 -1.72 -10.75
C VAL A 10 20.92 -1.06 -12.11
N ASN A 11 20.71 -1.86 -13.15
CA ASN A 11 20.52 -1.45 -14.55
C ASN A 11 21.57 -0.45 -15.03
N ASP A 12 22.82 -0.64 -14.63
CA ASP A 12 24.01 0.15 -14.97
C ASP A 12 24.00 1.64 -14.57
N ASN A 13 22.95 2.11 -13.86
CA ASN A 13 22.83 3.56 -13.57
C ASN A 13 22.52 3.89 -12.12
N LYS A 14 21.85 3.03 -11.36
CA LYS A 14 21.46 3.31 -9.97
C LYS A 14 22.35 2.58 -8.99
N ILE A 15 23.05 3.34 -8.15
CA ILE A 15 23.91 2.80 -7.10
C ILE A 15 23.18 2.85 -5.75
N ILE A 16 23.13 1.71 -5.07
CA ILE A 16 22.48 1.52 -3.78
C ILE A 16 23.50 1.04 -2.77
N ALA A 17 23.61 1.70 -1.62
CA ALA A 17 24.44 1.24 -0.52
C ALA A 17 23.80 0.03 0.16
N CYS A 18 24.59 -0.97 0.47
CA CYS A 18 24.16 -2.19 1.16
C CYS A 18 25.30 -2.72 2.04
N ARG A 19 25.03 -3.77 2.79
CA ARG A 19 26.04 -4.42 3.66
C ARG A 19 26.25 -5.88 3.27
N ARG A 20 27.41 -6.37 3.59
CA ARG A 20 27.71 -7.81 3.49
C ARG A 20 26.71 -8.60 4.35
N GLY A 21 26.07 -9.60 3.76
CA GLY A 21 25.04 -10.39 4.43
C GLY A 21 23.60 -9.92 4.19
N ASP A 22 23.40 -8.75 3.57
CA ASP A 22 22.07 -8.27 3.23
C ASP A 22 21.39 -9.20 2.22
N ASN A 23 20.07 -9.29 2.33
CA ASN A 23 19.25 -10.01 1.37
C ASN A 23 18.95 -9.10 0.17
N LEU A 24 19.29 -9.56 -1.03
CA LEU A 24 19.16 -8.77 -2.27
C LEU A 24 17.73 -8.27 -2.52
N PHE A 25 16.70 -9.08 -2.28
CA PHE A 25 15.31 -8.71 -2.44
C PHE A 25 14.93 -7.53 -1.53
N LYS A 26 15.32 -7.59 -0.26
CA LYS A 26 15.04 -6.52 0.71
C LYS A 26 15.71 -5.21 0.31
N VAL A 27 16.96 -5.24 -0.07
CA VAL A 27 17.72 -4.06 -0.53
C VAL A 27 17.06 -3.44 -1.76
N LEU A 28 16.65 -4.26 -2.73
CA LEU A 28 15.96 -3.79 -3.93
C LEU A 28 14.58 -3.18 -3.61
N CYS A 29 13.78 -3.85 -2.77
CA CYS A 29 12.48 -3.33 -2.34
C CYS A 29 12.62 -1.99 -1.59
N SER A 30 13.58 -1.87 -0.67
CA SER A 30 13.87 -0.61 0.04
C SER A 30 14.32 0.52 -0.90
N ALA A 31 14.90 0.19 -2.04
CA ALA A 31 15.30 1.14 -3.07
C ALA A 31 14.18 1.45 -4.09
N GLY A 32 12.96 0.93 -3.86
CA GLY A 32 11.77 1.18 -4.67
C GLY A 32 11.54 0.23 -5.84
N TYR A 33 12.31 -0.89 -5.92
CA TYR A 33 12.06 -1.92 -6.92
C TYR A 33 10.95 -2.87 -6.48
N VAL A 34 10.13 -3.28 -7.41
CA VAL A 34 8.91 -4.05 -7.19
C VAL A 34 9.03 -5.44 -7.80
N PHE A 35 8.63 -6.45 -7.06
CA PHE A 35 8.57 -7.83 -7.54
C PHE A 35 7.17 -8.40 -7.29
N SER A 36 6.54 -8.91 -8.32
CA SER A 36 5.20 -9.52 -8.30
C SER A 36 5.12 -10.87 -7.54
N GLY A 37 6.06 -11.11 -6.62
CA GLY A 37 6.19 -12.39 -5.94
C GLY A 37 5.16 -12.62 -4.84
N ASN A 38 4.36 -13.68 -4.97
CA ASN A 38 3.33 -14.08 -4.02
C ASN A 38 3.79 -15.09 -2.95
N CYS A 39 5.08 -15.35 -2.82
CA CYS A 39 5.60 -16.31 -1.83
C CYS A 39 6.25 -15.64 -0.61
N GLY A 40 6.18 -14.33 -0.44
CA GLY A 40 6.75 -13.63 0.70
C GLY A 40 8.25 -13.81 0.89
N GLY A 41 8.99 -13.95 -0.20
CA GLY A 41 10.44 -14.16 -0.11
C GLY A 41 10.88 -15.61 0.19
N LEU A 42 9.97 -16.58 0.12
CA LEU A 42 10.25 -18.00 0.41
C LEU A 42 10.89 -18.76 -0.77
N GLY A 43 11.24 -18.10 -1.87
CA GLY A 43 11.92 -18.72 -3.02
C GLY A 43 11.04 -19.64 -3.87
N ARG A 44 9.73 -19.68 -3.66
CA ARG A 44 8.81 -20.67 -4.30
C ARG A 44 8.21 -20.21 -5.62
N CYS A 45 7.90 -18.90 -5.77
CA CYS A 45 7.12 -18.37 -6.90
C CYS A 45 7.95 -18.01 -8.13
N GLN A 46 9.27 -17.93 -8.05
CA GLN A 46 10.21 -17.52 -9.12
C GLN A 46 9.97 -16.11 -9.70
N ARG A 47 9.19 -15.26 -9.01
CA ARG A 47 8.81 -13.93 -9.53
C ARG A 47 9.74 -12.80 -9.07
N CYS A 48 10.78 -13.11 -8.32
CA CYS A 48 11.84 -12.18 -7.91
C CYS A 48 13.17 -12.50 -8.62
N LEU A 49 13.09 -13.02 -9.83
CA LEU A 49 14.27 -13.32 -10.64
C LEU A 49 14.93 -12.01 -11.10
N VAL A 50 16.23 -11.95 -10.93
CA VAL A 50 17.09 -10.87 -11.39
C VAL A 50 18.36 -11.47 -11.99
N ASP A 51 18.98 -10.79 -12.93
CA ASP A 51 20.25 -11.24 -13.46
C ASP A 51 21.41 -10.55 -12.70
N VAL A 52 22.22 -11.35 -12.01
CA VAL A 52 23.40 -10.87 -11.29
C VAL A 52 24.63 -11.13 -12.15
N LYS A 53 25.34 -10.08 -12.49
CA LYS A 53 26.55 -10.18 -13.32
C LYS A 53 27.56 -11.14 -12.68
N GLY A 54 27.91 -12.19 -13.42
CA GLY A 54 28.82 -13.24 -12.96
C GLY A 54 28.16 -14.40 -12.20
N ALA A 55 26.92 -14.28 -11.75
CA ALA A 55 26.14 -15.34 -11.12
C ALA A 55 24.96 -15.81 -11.97
N GLY A 56 24.57 -15.04 -13.02
CA GLY A 56 23.41 -15.34 -13.86
C GLY A 56 22.08 -15.03 -13.17
N THR A 57 20.99 -15.62 -13.67
CA THR A 57 19.66 -15.40 -13.15
C THR A 57 19.45 -16.07 -11.80
N VAL A 58 19.18 -15.27 -10.77
CA VAL A 58 18.99 -15.71 -9.38
C VAL A 58 17.64 -15.25 -8.84
N LYS A 59 17.15 -15.94 -7.80
CA LYS A 59 16.01 -15.45 -7.01
C LYS A 59 16.53 -14.44 -5.99
N SER A 60 16.20 -13.16 -6.15
CA SER A 60 16.69 -12.12 -5.24
C SER A 60 16.32 -12.38 -3.77
N CYS A 61 15.16 -12.99 -3.52
CA CYS A 61 14.70 -13.29 -2.15
C CYS A 61 15.52 -14.36 -1.41
N THR A 62 16.28 -15.17 -2.13
CA THR A 62 17.19 -16.17 -1.53
C THR A 62 18.66 -15.84 -1.73
N TYR A 63 18.95 -14.70 -2.36
CA TYR A 63 20.33 -14.29 -2.65
C TYR A 63 20.86 -13.37 -1.55
N THR A 64 22.01 -13.73 -1.00
CA THR A 64 22.73 -12.95 0.01
C THR A 64 23.86 -12.17 -0.65
N ILE A 65 23.95 -10.88 -0.40
CA ILE A 65 25.00 -10.01 -0.95
C ILE A 65 26.30 -10.26 -0.19
N THR A 66 27.33 -10.70 -0.89
CA THR A 66 28.65 -10.97 -0.30
C THR A 66 29.74 -10.03 -0.80
N ASP A 67 29.53 -9.37 -1.93
CA ASP A 67 30.48 -8.48 -2.59
C ASP A 67 29.73 -7.35 -3.30
N ASN A 68 30.48 -6.40 -3.88
CA ASN A 68 29.87 -5.44 -4.79
C ASN A 68 29.30 -6.18 -6.00
N ILE A 69 28.03 -6.00 -6.27
CA ILE A 69 27.32 -6.69 -7.35
C ILE A 69 26.63 -5.72 -8.31
N GLN A 70 26.49 -6.18 -9.52
CA GLN A 70 25.73 -5.51 -10.59
C GLN A 70 24.53 -6.39 -10.94
N VAL A 71 23.34 -5.80 -10.91
CA VAL A 71 22.07 -6.50 -11.11
C VAL A 71 21.30 -5.87 -12.24
N THR A 72 20.81 -6.69 -13.16
CA THR A 72 19.84 -6.28 -14.18
C THR A 72 18.46 -6.77 -13.78
N ILE A 73 17.51 -5.84 -13.71
CA ILE A 73 16.10 -6.09 -13.47
C ILE A 73 15.37 -5.79 -14.77
N VAL A 74 14.63 -6.75 -15.29
CA VAL A 74 13.77 -6.53 -16.46
C VAL A 74 12.57 -5.67 -16.02
N GLU A 75 12.42 -4.50 -16.62
CA GLU A 75 11.50 -3.43 -16.21
C GLU A 75 10.02 -3.70 -16.47
N ASP A 76 9.60 -4.91 -16.85
CA ASP A 76 8.20 -5.22 -17.17
C ASP A 76 7.18 -4.94 -16.05
N ASN A 77 7.64 -4.59 -14.85
CA ASN A 77 6.80 -4.40 -13.66
C ASN A 77 6.69 -2.95 -13.17
N MET A 78 7.30 -1.98 -13.84
CA MET A 78 7.30 -0.56 -13.36
C MET A 78 6.23 0.32 -14.02
N SER A 79 5.54 -0.14 -15.05
CA SER A 79 4.66 0.69 -15.89
C SER A 79 3.38 1.17 -15.17
N VAL A 80 2.90 0.47 -14.15
CA VAL A 80 1.65 0.81 -13.44
C VAL A 80 1.83 1.99 -12.48
N LEU A 81 2.96 2.06 -11.77
CA LEU A 81 3.27 3.21 -10.91
C LEU A 81 3.66 4.47 -11.74
N ALA A 82 4.21 4.28 -12.94
CA ALA A 82 4.53 5.37 -13.86
C ALA A 82 3.26 6.05 -14.41
N SER A 83 2.17 5.31 -14.65
CA SER A 83 0.90 5.89 -15.09
C SER A 83 0.21 6.72 -14.01
N TYR A 84 0.44 6.43 -12.73
CA TYR A 84 -0.04 7.25 -11.63
C TYR A 84 0.71 8.59 -11.50
N LYS A 85 2.00 8.64 -11.85
CA LYS A 85 2.80 9.88 -11.89
C LYS A 85 2.49 10.77 -13.08
N GLY A 86 1.89 10.25 -14.14
CA GLY A 86 1.70 10.95 -15.41
C GLY A 86 0.50 11.89 -15.50
N ALA A 87 -0.32 12.01 -14.45
CA ALA A 87 -1.57 12.77 -14.54
C ALA A 87 -1.55 14.16 -13.85
N ALA A 88 -0.50 14.50 -13.11
CA ALA A 88 -0.38 15.81 -12.49
C ALA A 88 1.08 16.29 -12.50
N GLU A 89 1.57 16.76 -13.65
CA GLU A 89 2.64 17.76 -13.66
C GLU A 89 2.00 19.12 -13.33
N SER A 90 1.57 19.33 -12.10
CA SER A 90 1.41 20.68 -11.62
C SER A 90 2.75 21.12 -11.05
N ASN A 91 3.49 21.92 -11.82
CA ASN A 91 4.64 22.71 -11.36
C ASN A 91 4.21 23.82 -10.38
N ASN A 92 3.14 23.63 -9.65
CA ASN A 92 2.69 24.56 -8.64
C ASN A 92 3.49 24.31 -7.36
N VAL A 93 4.58 25.06 -7.22
CA VAL A 93 5.23 25.25 -5.91
C VAL A 93 4.17 25.92 -5.02
N TYR A 94 3.59 25.15 -4.13
CA TYR A 94 2.62 25.65 -3.18
C TYR A 94 3.30 26.59 -2.18
N ASN A 95 2.91 27.84 -2.15
CA ASN A 95 3.49 28.89 -1.29
C ASN A 95 2.73 29.07 0.02
N GLY A 96 2.16 28.03 0.62
CA GLY A 96 1.55 28.07 1.94
C GLY A 96 0.59 29.26 2.14
N ASP A 97 -0.43 29.41 1.28
CA ASP A 97 -1.37 30.54 1.31
C ASP A 97 -2.60 30.29 2.20
N GLY A 98 -2.52 29.28 3.10
CA GLY A 98 -3.58 28.96 4.06
C GLY A 98 -4.77 28.22 3.46
N ARG A 99 -4.58 27.48 2.34
CA ARG A 99 -5.61 26.61 1.78
C ARG A 99 -5.88 25.43 2.69
N ASP A 100 -7.11 25.00 2.70
CA ASP A 100 -7.57 23.79 3.38
C ASP A 100 -7.34 22.57 2.48
N ILE A 101 -6.43 21.69 2.90
CA ILE A 101 -6.01 20.51 2.12
C ILE A 101 -6.64 19.25 2.69
N GLY A 102 -7.29 18.50 1.80
CA GLY A 102 -7.74 17.14 2.05
C GLY A 102 -6.78 16.11 1.44
N ILE A 103 -6.65 14.97 2.07
CA ILE A 103 -5.88 13.82 1.58
C ILE A 103 -6.80 12.62 1.48
N ALA A 104 -6.83 11.98 0.32
CA ALA A 104 -7.46 10.67 0.12
C ALA A 104 -6.38 9.61 -0.07
N ILE A 105 -6.48 8.51 0.69
CA ILE A 105 -5.51 7.40 0.65
C ILE A 105 -6.26 6.12 0.33
N ASP A 106 -5.88 5.48 -0.78
CA ASP A 106 -6.21 4.09 -1.08
C ASP A 106 -5.09 3.19 -0.57
N LEU A 107 -5.37 2.46 0.51
CA LEU A 107 -4.43 1.56 1.16
C LEU A 107 -4.60 0.14 0.66
N GLY A 108 -4.10 -0.13 -0.53
CA GLY A 108 -4.11 -1.46 -1.11
C GLY A 108 -3.08 -2.41 -0.46
N THR A 109 -3.29 -3.72 -0.64
CA THR A 109 -2.36 -4.75 -0.17
C THR A 109 -0.99 -4.61 -0.85
N THR A 110 -0.97 -4.30 -2.14
CA THR A 110 0.24 -4.23 -2.96
C THR A 110 0.74 -2.80 -3.13
N THR A 111 -0.16 -1.86 -3.40
CA THR A 111 0.14 -0.45 -3.70
C THR A 111 -0.65 0.46 -2.78
N ILE A 112 -0.10 1.64 -2.52
CA ILE A 112 -0.78 2.73 -1.82
C ILE A 112 -0.83 3.90 -2.79
N ALA A 113 -2.02 4.48 -2.95
CA ALA A 113 -2.24 5.69 -3.73
C ALA A 113 -2.68 6.82 -2.82
N ILE A 114 -2.16 8.02 -3.05
CA ILE A 114 -2.50 9.23 -2.30
C ILE A 114 -2.89 10.32 -3.30
N GLU A 115 -4.01 10.97 -3.05
CA GLU A 115 -4.43 12.17 -3.75
C GLU A 115 -4.53 13.34 -2.77
N GLN A 116 -4.00 14.48 -3.20
CA GLN A 116 -4.16 15.76 -2.52
C GLN A 116 -5.32 16.53 -3.16
N ILE A 117 -6.18 17.08 -2.33
CA ILE A 117 -7.42 17.72 -2.75
C ILE A 117 -7.48 19.13 -2.16
N ASP A 118 -7.72 20.13 -2.99
CA ASP A 118 -8.11 21.46 -2.54
C ASP A 118 -9.55 21.39 -2.03
N MET A 119 -9.75 21.58 -0.73
CA MET A 119 -11.07 21.47 -0.10
C MET A 119 -12.02 22.60 -0.48
N SER A 120 -11.54 23.67 -1.10
CA SER A 120 -12.37 24.79 -1.52
C SER A 120 -13.20 24.50 -2.77
N ASP A 121 -12.67 23.66 -3.68
CA ASP A 121 -13.32 23.36 -4.97
C ASP A 121 -13.36 21.85 -5.30
N GLY A 122 -12.72 21.00 -4.48
CA GLY A 122 -12.66 19.56 -4.68
C GLY A 122 -11.68 19.11 -5.77
N SER A 123 -10.86 20.00 -6.30
CA SER A 123 -9.87 19.65 -7.33
C SER A 123 -8.72 18.83 -6.76
N VAL A 124 -8.27 17.85 -7.53
CA VAL A 124 -7.06 17.07 -7.19
C VAL A 124 -5.85 17.88 -7.65
N THR A 125 -5.02 18.28 -6.69
CA THR A 125 -3.86 19.16 -6.93
C THR A 125 -2.55 18.41 -7.05
N ASP A 126 -2.44 17.22 -6.44
CA ASP A 126 -1.27 16.36 -6.54
C ASP A 126 -1.63 14.89 -6.32
N ARG A 127 -0.77 13.98 -6.77
CA ARG A 127 -0.93 12.54 -6.63
C ARG A 127 0.40 11.85 -6.45
N CYS A 128 0.44 10.86 -5.60
CA CYS A 128 1.56 9.93 -5.56
C CYS A 128 1.09 8.50 -5.36
N GLY A 129 1.92 7.54 -5.80
CA GLY A 129 1.67 6.13 -5.61
C GLY A 129 2.98 5.41 -5.34
N PHE A 130 2.93 4.43 -4.44
CA PHE A 130 4.10 3.65 -4.05
C PHE A 130 3.70 2.25 -3.58
N MET A 131 4.71 1.37 -3.51
CA MET A 131 4.50 0.03 -3.01
C MET A 131 4.23 0.02 -1.51
N ASN A 132 3.27 -0.79 -1.10
CA ASN A 132 2.99 -0.98 0.31
C ASN A 132 4.21 -1.60 1.03
N PRO A 133 4.87 -0.88 1.95
CA PRO A 133 6.09 -1.35 2.61
C PRO A 133 5.87 -2.58 3.50
N GLN A 134 4.61 -2.89 3.82
CA GLN A 134 4.25 -4.08 4.60
C GLN A 134 4.62 -5.39 3.88
N ILE A 135 4.97 -5.34 2.58
CA ILE A 135 5.48 -6.50 1.82
C ILE A 135 6.69 -7.16 2.49
N GLU A 136 7.46 -6.39 3.25
CA GLU A 136 8.60 -6.89 4.03
C GLU A 136 8.19 -7.89 5.13
N TYR A 137 6.97 -7.73 5.66
CA TYR A 137 6.41 -8.53 6.75
C TYR A 137 5.35 -9.52 6.28
N GLY A 138 4.86 -9.37 5.05
CA GLY A 138 3.91 -10.27 4.43
C GLY A 138 3.54 -9.78 3.03
N SER A 139 3.68 -10.65 2.03
CA SER A 139 3.43 -10.33 0.61
C SER A 139 1.95 -10.25 0.25
N ASP A 140 1.08 -10.86 1.06
CA ASP A 140 -0.36 -10.98 0.86
C ASP A 140 -1.13 -10.81 2.18
N VAL A 141 -2.45 -10.73 2.09
CA VAL A 141 -3.33 -10.55 3.25
C VAL A 141 -3.14 -11.65 4.29
N ILE A 142 -3.05 -12.91 3.88
CA ILE A 142 -2.95 -14.06 4.81
C ILE A 142 -1.62 -14.02 5.58
N SER A 143 -0.52 -13.73 4.90
CA SER A 143 0.78 -13.60 5.54
C SER A 143 0.82 -12.43 6.52
N ARG A 144 0.17 -11.30 6.22
CA ARG A 144 0.03 -10.15 7.14
C ARG A 144 -0.86 -10.46 8.33
N ILE A 145 -1.96 -11.19 8.14
CA ILE A 145 -2.81 -11.67 9.24
C ILE A 145 -1.95 -12.50 10.21
N ARG A 146 -1.15 -13.44 9.70
CA ARG A 146 -0.27 -14.26 10.53
C ARG A 146 0.76 -13.41 11.30
N THR A 147 1.39 -12.43 10.65
CA THR A 147 2.34 -11.51 11.30
C THR A 147 1.64 -10.65 12.34
N GLY A 148 0.49 -10.04 12.01
CA GLY A 148 -0.25 -9.12 12.88
C GLY A 148 -1.10 -9.81 13.94
N SER A 149 -1.06 -11.15 14.06
CA SER A 149 -1.66 -11.88 15.17
C SER A 149 -0.85 -11.77 16.47
N THR A 150 0.32 -11.09 16.44
CA THR A 150 1.11 -10.73 17.60
C THR A 150 1.27 -9.22 17.70
N GLU A 151 1.40 -8.68 18.93
CA GLU A 151 1.57 -7.23 19.14
C GLU A 151 2.82 -6.68 18.42
N ASP A 152 3.95 -7.37 18.51
CA ASP A 152 5.19 -6.98 17.83
C ASP A 152 5.05 -6.97 16.30
N GLY A 153 4.43 -8.00 15.74
CA GLY A 153 4.17 -8.08 14.30
C GLY A 153 3.21 -7.01 13.82
N LEU A 154 2.14 -6.74 14.56
CA LEU A 154 1.17 -5.69 14.28
C LEU A 154 1.83 -4.31 14.33
N ALA A 155 2.66 -4.05 15.34
CA ALA A 155 3.39 -2.79 15.47
C ALA A 155 4.34 -2.56 14.29
N LYS A 156 5.05 -3.58 13.82
CA LYS A 156 5.92 -3.52 12.65
C LYS A 156 5.14 -3.23 11.36
N LEU A 157 4.04 -3.95 11.13
CA LEU A 157 3.17 -3.73 9.98
C LEU A 157 2.63 -2.29 9.96
N ARG A 158 2.14 -1.79 11.08
CA ARG A 158 1.59 -0.44 11.19
C ARG A 158 2.68 0.62 11.01
N SER A 159 3.78 0.50 11.75
CA SER A 159 4.88 1.47 11.70
C SER A 159 5.43 1.63 10.29
N SER A 160 5.63 0.53 9.54
CA SER A 160 6.16 0.59 8.18
C SER A 160 5.28 1.43 7.25
N VAL A 161 3.96 1.24 7.29
CA VAL A 161 3.03 1.96 6.41
C VAL A 161 2.82 3.41 6.86
N VAL A 162 2.64 3.65 8.17
CA VAL A 162 2.41 5.00 8.70
C VAL A 162 3.63 5.90 8.48
N THR A 163 4.84 5.40 8.73
CA THR A 163 6.08 6.14 8.46
C THR A 163 6.23 6.47 6.98
N ARG A 164 5.91 5.52 6.09
CA ARG A 164 5.98 5.77 4.65
C ARG A 164 4.97 6.81 4.20
N ILE A 165 3.72 6.72 4.62
CA ILE A 165 2.69 7.72 4.32
C ILE A 165 3.12 9.11 4.83
N SER A 166 3.57 9.23 6.09
CA SER A 166 4.04 10.50 6.65
C SER A 166 5.18 11.11 5.82
N SER A 167 6.11 10.27 5.35
CA SER A 167 7.24 10.72 4.51
C SER A 167 6.77 11.23 3.14
N GLU A 168 5.83 10.53 2.50
CA GLU A 168 5.28 10.96 1.21
C GLU A 168 4.48 12.25 1.35
N LEU A 169 3.62 12.36 2.38
CA LEU A 169 2.87 13.58 2.67
C LEU A 169 3.79 14.78 2.91
N ALA A 170 4.91 14.59 3.60
CA ALA A 170 5.90 15.66 3.80
C ALA A 170 6.62 16.08 2.51
N GLY A 171 6.63 15.23 1.48
CA GLY A 171 7.23 15.48 0.17
C GLY A 171 6.30 16.15 -0.85
N MET A 172 5.01 16.29 -0.57
CA MET A 172 3.98 16.77 -1.52
C MET A 172 3.87 18.31 -1.60
N GLY A 173 4.92 19.07 -1.30
CA GLY A 173 5.01 20.51 -1.61
C GLY A 173 4.14 21.47 -0.79
N TYR A 174 3.46 21.01 0.27
CA TYR A 174 2.68 21.80 1.22
C TYR A 174 3.12 21.50 2.66
N ALA A 175 2.77 22.39 3.59
CA ALA A 175 3.05 22.11 5.00
C ALA A 175 2.03 21.11 5.56
N PRO A 176 2.46 20.09 6.32
CA PRO A 176 1.52 19.17 6.98
C PRO A 176 0.47 19.86 7.86
N ALA A 177 0.77 21.07 8.34
CA ALA A 177 -0.18 21.89 9.12
C ALA A 177 -1.35 22.44 8.28
N ASP A 178 -1.26 22.43 6.95
CA ASP A 178 -2.33 22.88 6.04
C ASP A 178 -3.33 21.74 5.77
N ILE A 179 -3.02 20.52 6.19
CA ILE A 179 -3.90 19.37 6.05
C ILE A 179 -4.96 19.42 7.15
N SER A 180 -6.22 19.50 6.78
CA SER A 180 -7.35 19.45 7.72
C SER A 180 -7.95 18.05 7.83
N ARG A 181 -7.93 17.28 6.74
CA ARG A 181 -8.60 15.99 6.69
C ARG A 181 -7.81 14.95 5.89
N ILE A 182 -7.72 13.74 6.44
CA ILE A 182 -7.15 12.57 5.78
C ILE A 182 -8.18 11.45 5.83
N ILE A 183 -8.60 10.95 4.68
CA ILE A 183 -9.52 9.81 4.57
C ILE A 183 -8.73 8.62 4.04
N ILE A 184 -8.83 7.50 4.74
CA ILE A 184 -8.14 6.26 4.38
C ILE A 184 -9.17 5.19 4.06
N SER A 185 -9.09 4.65 2.86
CA SER A 185 -9.83 3.49 2.40
C SER A 185 -8.86 2.32 2.18
N GLY A 186 -9.23 1.13 2.61
CA GLY A 186 -8.45 -0.08 2.39
C GLY A 186 -9.27 -1.32 2.71
N ASN A 187 -8.72 -2.49 2.40
CA ASN A 187 -9.39 -3.71 2.80
C ASN A 187 -9.37 -3.89 4.33
N THR A 188 -10.21 -4.78 4.84
CA THR A 188 -10.42 -4.96 6.28
C THR A 188 -9.14 -5.24 7.05
N THR A 189 -8.22 -6.02 6.49
CA THR A 189 -6.92 -6.31 7.12
C THR A 189 -6.05 -5.06 7.21
N MET A 190 -6.02 -4.24 6.16
CA MET A 190 -5.24 -2.99 6.14
C MET A 190 -5.78 -1.99 7.15
N ASN A 191 -7.11 -1.82 7.23
CA ASN A 191 -7.74 -0.95 8.22
C ASN A 191 -7.47 -1.45 9.65
N ALA A 192 -7.63 -2.75 9.93
CA ALA A 192 -7.35 -3.32 11.24
C ALA A 192 -5.88 -3.09 11.70
N ILE A 193 -4.92 -3.13 10.77
CA ILE A 193 -3.51 -2.79 11.06
C ILE A 193 -3.39 -1.33 11.49
N LEU A 194 -4.00 -0.40 10.75
CA LEU A 194 -3.96 1.02 11.11
C LEU A 194 -4.61 1.30 12.46
N GLU A 195 -5.69 0.63 12.76
CA GLU A 195 -6.47 0.73 14.01
C GLU A 195 -5.82 0.00 15.19
N ARG A 196 -4.67 -0.64 14.99
CA ARG A 196 -3.94 -1.42 16.01
C ARG A 196 -4.73 -2.60 16.56
N LEU A 197 -5.58 -3.22 15.75
CA LEU A 197 -6.35 -4.40 16.13
C LEU A 197 -5.58 -5.66 15.76
N LEU A 198 -5.44 -6.58 16.71
CA LEU A 198 -4.84 -7.89 16.44
C LEU A 198 -5.65 -8.62 15.36
N LEU A 199 -4.94 -9.28 14.42
CA LEU A 199 -5.52 -9.85 13.22
C LEU A 199 -5.92 -11.34 13.35
N ASP A 200 -5.76 -11.92 14.53
CA ASP A 200 -6.06 -13.33 14.80
C ASP A 200 -7.49 -13.72 14.39
N ASN A 201 -8.47 -12.88 14.70
CA ASN A 201 -9.88 -13.11 14.35
C ASN A 201 -10.14 -13.17 12.83
N LEU A 202 -9.34 -12.48 12.03
CA LEU A 202 -9.45 -12.51 10.56
C LEU A 202 -8.84 -13.78 9.96
N GLY A 203 -8.00 -14.49 10.73
CA GLY A 203 -7.31 -15.70 10.28
C GLY A 203 -8.05 -17.02 10.54
N HIS A 204 -9.11 -17.02 11.35
CA HIS A 204 -9.80 -18.21 11.82
C HIS A 204 -11.31 -18.02 11.79
N ALA A 205 -12.03 -19.07 11.43
CA ALA A 205 -13.50 -19.05 11.53
C ALA A 205 -13.94 -18.73 12.97
N PRO A 206 -14.96 -17.87 13.16
CA PRO A 206 -15.93 -17.39 12.17
C PRO A 206 -15.52 -16.13 11.38
N PHE A 207 -14.25 -15.73 11.38
CA PHE A 207 -13.72 -14.56 10.64
C PHE A 207 -14.42 -13.25 11.01
N GLU A 208 -14.32 -12.87 12.28
CA GLU A 208 -14.97 -11.66 12.81
C GLU A 208 -14.12 -10.42 12.66
N ILE A 209 -14.73 -9.31 12.28
CA ILE A 209 -14.10 -7.99 12.37
C ILE A 209 -14.30 -7.42 13.79
N ARG A 210 -13.25 -6.82 14.36
CA ARG A 210 -13.31 -6.22 15.71
C ARG A 210 -13.93 -4.85 15.71
N ASN A 211 -13.76 -4.11 14.62
CA ASN A 211 -14.34 -2.80 14.44
C ASN A 211 -14.85 -2.64 13.00
N PRO A 212 -16.18 -2.78 12.78
CA PRO A 212 -16.78 -2.58 11.47
C PRO A 212 -16.96 -1.09 11.13
N ASP A 213 -17.04 -0.21 12.14
CA ASP A 213 -17.36 1.20 11.99
C ASP A 213 -16.15 2.03 11.57
N SER A 214 -16.40 3.25 11.10
CA SER A 214 -15.33 4.21 10.84
C SER A 214 -14.71 4.71 12.14
N ILE A 215 -13.40 4.89 12.13
CA ILE A 215 -12.65 5.51 13.24
C ILE A 215 -12.10 6.85 12.79
N THR A 216 -12.31 7.89 13.61
CA THR A 216 -11.68 9.20 13.42
C THR A 216 -10.79 9.51 14.62
N VAL A 217 -9.54 9.88 14.35
CA VAL A 217 -8.53 10.25 15.36
C VAL A 217 -7.79 11.49 14.91
N SER A 218 -7.09 12.18 15.83
CA SER A 218 -6.22 13.30 15.44
C SER A 218 -5.04 12.81 14.60
N GLY A 219 -4.61 13.61 13.62
CA GLY A 219 -3.44 13.29 12.80
C GLY A 219 -2.17 13.17 13.65
N LYS A 220 -2.02 13.99 14.69
CA LYS A 220 -0.95 13.86 15.67
C LYS A 220 -0.88 12.46 16.27
N ASP A 221 -2.01 11.93 16.78
CA ASP A 221 -2.05 10.62 17.42
C ASP A 221 -1.92 9.47 16.41
N PHE A 222 -2.41 9.68 15.19
CA PHE A 222 -2.31 8.68 14.14
C PHE A 222 -0.87 8.48 13.67
N PHE A 223 -0.15 9.59 13.40
CA PHE A 223 1.22 9.58 12.88
C PHE A 223 2.29 9.59 13.96
N ASP A 224 1.93 9.85 15.23
CA ASP A 224 2.86 10.15 16.32
C ASP A 224 3.77 11.34 15.94
N ASP A 225 3.17 12.41 15.37
CA ASP A 225 3.87 13.53 14.76
C ASP A 225 3.07 14.84 14.90
N GLU A 226 3.62 15.81 15.63
CA GLU A 226 3.00 17.13 15.86
C GLU A 226 2.74 17.92 14.57
N ARG A 227 3.44 17.62 13.49
CA ARG A 227 3.22 18.29 12.20
C ARG A 227 1.81 18.12 11.67
N PHE A 228 1.12 17.04 12.05
CA PHE A 228 -0.24 16.71 11.62
C PHE A 228 -1.31 17.09 12.67
N CYS A 229 -1.01 17.99 13.60
CA CYS A 229 -1.95 18.34 14.69
C CYS A 229 -3.25 18.98 14.18
N SER A 230 -3.27 19.59 13.01
CA SER A 230 -4.46 20.19 12.38
C SER A 230 -5.34 19.18 11.66
N ALA A 231 -4.82 17.99 11.37
CA ALA A 231 -5.53 16.98 10.57
C ALA A 231 -6.44 16.10 11.43
N GLU A 232 -7.61 15.76 10.90
CA GLU A 232 -8.41 14.61 11.32
C GLU A 232 -8.15 13.44 10.37
N VAL A 233 -7.82 12.26 10.90
CA VAL A 233 -7.62 11.03 10.13
C VAL A 233 -8.80 10.11 10.34
N THR A 234 -9.51 9.78 9.26
CA THR A 234 -10.63 8.84 9.28
C THR A 234 -10.29 7.59 8.47
N CYS A 235 -10.27 6.43 9.13
CA CYS A 235 -10.33 5.13 8.47
C CYS A 235 -11.79 4.79 8.18
N LEU A 236 -12.13 4.48 6.93
CA LEU A 236 -13.49 4.21 6.51
C LEU A 236 -13.97 2.83 6.97
N PRO A 237 -15.31 2.61 7.11
CA PRO A 237 -15.87 1.40 7.69
C PRO A 237 -15.67 0.19 6.79
N ASN A 238 -15.61 -0.99 7.41
CA ASN A 238 -15.51 -2.26 6.71
C ASN A 238 -16.87 -2.99 6.71
N LEU A 239 -17.18 -3.66 5.62
CA LEU A 239 -18.45 -4.38 5.49
C LEU A 239 -18.38 -5.78 6.11
N SER A 240 -17.25 -6.46 5.96
CA SER A 240 -17.02 -7.79 6.55
C SER A 240 -15.52 -8.08 6.68
N ALA A 241 -15.17 -9.25 7.21
CA ALA A 241 -13.77 -9.68 7.34
C ALA A 241 -12.98 -9.65 6.01
N PHE A 242 -13.67 -9.79 4.89
CA PHE A 242 -13.05 -9.89 3.55
C PHE A 242 -13.61 -8.90 2.52
N VAL A 243 -14.46 -7.97 2.94
CA VAL A 243 -14.94 -6.87 2.10
C VAL A 243 -14.72 -5.57 2.87
N GLY A 244 -13.72 -4.84 2.48
CA GLY A 244 -13.27 -3.64 3.17
C GLY A 244 -13.87 -2.35 2.64
N ALA A 245 -13.32 -1.25 3.12
CA ALA A 245 -13.73 0.10 2.74
C ALA A 245 -13.44 0.40 1.26
N ASP A 246 -12.40 -0.19 0.67
CA ASP A 246 -12.02 -0.06 -0.73
C ASP A 246 -13.18 -0.46 -1.66
N ALA A 247 -13.66 -1.70 -1.53
CA ALA A 247 -14.81 -2.20 -2.30
C ALA A 247 -16.09 -1.41 -1.99
N LEU A 248 -16.32 -1.04 -0.71
CA LEU A 248 -17.49 -0.25 -0.32
C LEU A 248 -17.47 1.14 -0.97
N CYS A 249 -16.33 1.83 -0.97
CA CYS A 249 -16.18 3.14 -1.63
C CYS A 249 -16.44 3.04 -3.13
N GLY A 250 -15.89 2.03 -3.81
CA GLY A 250 -16.14 1.79 -5.22
C GLY A 250 -17.63 1.60 -5.52
N ALA A 251 -18.34 0.82 -4.72
CA ALA A 251 -19.77 0.59 -4.84
C ALA A 251 -20.58 1.88 -4.63
N VAL A 252 -20.20 2.71 -3.64
CA VAL A 252 -20.85 4.01 -3.38
C VAL A 252 -20.62 4.98 -4.52
N VAL A 253 -19.40 5.11 -5.04
CA VAL A 253 -19.08 5.98 -6.18
C VAL A 253 -19.86 5.56 -7.43
N CYS A 254 -20.06 4.26 -7.65
CA CYS A 254 -20.89 3.74 -8.75
C CYS A 254 -22.40 3.88 -8.51
N ASN A 255 -22.84 4.35 -7.33
CA ASN A 255 -24.25 4.51 -6.94
C ASN A 255 -25.09 3.23 -7.12
N ILE A 256 -24.51 2.05 -6.93
CA ILE A 256 -25.19 0.77 -7.18
C ILE A 256 -26.35 0.52 -6.23
N ASP A 257 -26.32 1.11 -5.04
CA ASP A 257 -27.36 1.02 -4.00
C ASP A 257 -28.65 1.75 -4.36
N ARG A 258 -28.58 2.79 -5.22
CA ARG A 258 -29.70 3.66 -5.56
C ARG A 258 -30.55 3.18 -6.73
N SER A 259 -30.07 2.17 -7.46
CA SER A 259 -30.74 1.65 -8.64
C SER A 259 -32.02 0.86 -8.29
N ASP A 260 -33.03 0.96 -9.13
CA ASP A 260 -34.24 0.12 -9.12
C ASP A 260 -34.02 -1.27 -9.75
N LYS A 261 -32.85 -1.47 -10.38
CA LYS A 261 -32.40 -2.73 -10.96
C LYS A 261 -31.21 -3.27 -10.17
N TYR A 262 -31.03 -4.57 -10.19
CA TYR A 262 -29.82 -5.18 -9.66
C TYR A 262 -28.60 -4.66 -10.42
N GLN A 263 -27.62 -4.16 -9.66
CA GLN A 263 -26.32 -3.76 -10.17
C GLN A 263 -25.23 -4.56 -9.47
N LEU A 264 -24.25 -5.00 -10.23
CA LEU A 264 -23.08 -5.71 -9.74
C LEU A 264 -21.86 -4.78 -9.83
N PHE A 265 -21.23 -4.53 -8.70
CA PHE A 265 -19.89 -3.96 -8.61
C PHE A 265 -18.90 -5.12 -8.45
N ALA A 266 -17.83 -5.09 -9.21
CA ALA A 266 -16.74 -6.06 -9.11
C ALA A 266 -15.41 -5.31 -9.01
N ASP A 267 -14.74 -5.47 -7.88
CA ASP A 267 -13.35 -5.06 -7.68
C ASP A 267 -12.46 -6.27 -7.93
N LEU A 268 -11.63 -6.21 -8.96
CA LEU A 268 -10.80 -7.32 -9.40
C LEU A 268 -9.33 -6.98 -9.19
N GLY A 269 -8.87 -7.10 -7.96
CA GLY A 269 -7.49 -6.92 -7.56
C GLY A 269 -6.76 -8.23 -7.25
N THR A 270 -5.88 -8.19 -6.27
CA THR A 270 -5.22 -9.40 -5.70
C THR A 270 -6.26 -10.36 -5.11
N ASN A 271 -7.27 -9.80 -4.45
CA ASN A 271 -8.54 -10.47 -4.12
C ASN A 271 -9.62 -9.91 -5.05
N GLY A 272 -10.74 -10.58 -5.15
CA GLY A 272 -11.89 -10.11 -5.90
C GLY A 272 -13.08 -9.92 -4.97
N GLU A 273 -13.60 -8.70 -4.92
CA GLU A 273 -14.79 -8.34 -4.16
C GLU A 273 -15.96 -8.11 -5.11
N LEU A 274 -17.08 -8.73 -4.81
CA LEU A 274 -18.32 -8.59 -5.57
C LEU A 274 -19.41 -8.02 -4.66
N ILE A 275 -20.07 -6.95 -5.09
CA ILE A 275 -21.21 -6.37 -4.38
C ILE A 275 -22.39 -6.28 -5.35
N LEU A 276 -23.45 -7.02 -5.06
CA LEU A 276 -24.72 -6.97 -5.78
C LEU A 276 -25.71 -6.17 -4.97
N ALA A 277 -26.20 -5.06 -5.52
CA ALA A 277 -27.12 -4.18 -4.80
C ALA A 277 -28.35 -3.76 -5.62
N LYS A 278 -29.43 -3.44 -4.90
CA LYS A 278 -30.67 -2.88 -5.42
C LYS A 278 -31.42 -2.18 -4.30
N GLN A 279 -31.83 -0.92 -4.52
CA GLN A 279 -32.73 -0.16 -3.61
C GLN A 279 -32.29 -0.18 -2.13
N GLY A 280 -31.02 0.06 -1.87
CA GLY A 280 -30.45 0.11 -0.52
C GLY A 280 -30.17 -1.26 0.13
N ILE A 281 -30.44 -2.36 -0.58
CA ILE A 281 -30.12 -3.70 -0.11
C ILE A 281 -28.98 -4.26 -0.96
N GLY A 282 -27.92 -4.75 -0.29
CA GLY A 282 -26.74 -5.29 -0.96
C GLY A 282 -26.32 -6.64 -0.37
N TYR A 283 -25.70 -7.45 -1.23
CA TYR A 283 -25.03 -8.69 -0.87
C TYR A 283 -23.59 -8.59 -1.34
N ALA A 284 -22.67 -8.91 -0.48
CA ALA A 284 -21.25 -8.86 -0.80
C ALA A 284 -20.55 -10.19 -0.56
N THR A 285 -19.56 -10.48 -1.37
CA THR A 285 -18.69 -11.64 -1.20
C THR A 285 -17.28 -11.31 -1.69
N SER A 286 -16.30 -12.04 -1.18
CA SER A 286 -14.91 -11.96 -1.64
C SER A 286 -14.43 -13.33 -2.08
N CYS A 287 -13.54 -13.35 -3.05
CA CYS A 287 -12.88 -14.55 -3.54
C CYS A 287 -11.41 -14.28 -3.86
N ALA A 288 -10.60 -15.33 -3.87
CA ALA A 288 -9.22 -15.22 -4.32
C ALA A 288 -9.19 -15.18 -5.85
N CYS A 289 -8.85 -14.02 -6.43
CA CYS A 289 -8.70 -13.87 -7.89
C CYS A 289 -7.31 -14.31 -8.38
N GLY A 290 -6.33 -14.34 -7.48
CA GLY A 290 -4.95 -14.64 -7.80
C GLY A 290 -4.23 -13.50 -8.56
N PRO A 291 -2.92 -13.62 -8.77
CA PRO A 291 -2.11 -12.55 -9.35
C PRO A 291 -2.36 -12.31 -10.85
N ALA A 292 -3.14 -13.14 -11.52
CA ALA A 292 -3.43 -13.01 -12.95
C ALA A 292 -4.26 -11.76 -13.30
N LEU A 293 -5.03 -11.23 -12.34
CA LEU A 293 -5.83 -10.01 -12.49
C LEU A 293 -5.22 -8.81 -11.75
N SER A 294 -4.07 -8.99 -11.11
CA SER A 294 -3.35 -7.87 -10.51
C SER A 294 -2.85 -6.93 -11.60
N LEU A 295 -2.98 -5.61 -11.39
CA LEU A 295 -2.56 -4.55 -12.31
C LEU A 295 -1.10 -4.65 -12.83
N ILE A 296 -0.33 -5.61 -12.32
CA ILE A 296 1.02 -5.92 -12.78
C ILE A 296 1.02 -6.67 -14.12
N HIS A 297 -0.13 -7.11 -14.62
CA HIS A 297 -0.27 -7.95 -15.82
C HIS A 297 -1.19 -7.38 -16.92
N ILE A 298 -1.67 -6.15 -16.77
CA ILE A 298 -2.48 -5.49 -17.82
C ILE A 298 -1.66 -4.43 -18.53
#